data_1a4826036395ffeabb4275a7c7fbbba9
#
_entry.id   1a4826036395ffeabb4275a7c7fbbba9
#
_cell.length_a   1.000
_cell.length_b   1.000
_cell.length_c   1.000
_cell.angle_alpha   90.00
_cell.angle_beta   90.00
_cell.angle_gamma   90.00
#
_symmetry.space_group_name_H-M   'P 1'
#
loop_
_entity.id
_entity.type
_entity.pdbx_description
1 polymer ?
#
loop_
_entity_poly.entity_id
_entity_poly.type
_entity_poly.pdbx_seq_one_letter_code
_entity_poly.pdbx_strand_id
1 'polypeptide(L)'
;MAEFLSTPFGILLIIVAQCLAVIGFVMISLLFLVYGDRKIWAAVQMRKGPNVVGAFGLLQSVADALKYVVKEVVVPAGADKPVFFLAPMASFVLAMIAWAVIPFADGWVLADLNVAILYVFAVSSLEVYGVIMGGWASNSKYPFLGSLRSAAQMISYEVSIGLIIIGVVISTGSLSFGDIVRAQDGDYGFFSWYWLPHLPMVALFFISALAETNRPPFDLPEAESELVAGYQVEYSSTMFLLFMAGEYIAIFLMCALTSLLFFGGWLSPIPGLPDGALWMVGKMAFFFFIFAMVKAITPRYRYDQLMRIGWKVFLPLSLAWVVIVAFFAQFGAFGGAYARWAVGG
;
A
#
# COMPACT_ATOMS: atom_id res chain seq x y z
N MET A 1 20.21 -16.68 29.56
CA MET A 1 19.58 -15.80 28.57
C MET A 1 18.36 -16.44 27.89
N ALA A 2 18.48 -17.70 27.44
CA ALA A 2 17.32 -18.41 26.84
C ALA A 2 16.15 -18.61 27.83
N GLU A 3 16.42 -18.97 29.09
CA GLU A 3 15.37 -19.08 30.11
C GLU A 3 14.67 -17.77 30.45
N PHE A 4 15.39 -16.64 30.42
CA PHE A 4 14.78 -15.31 30.61
C PHE A 4 13.85 -14.95 29.45
N LEU A 5 14.23 -15.27 28.20
CA LEU A 5 13.42 -14.99 27.01
C LEU A 5 12.16 -15.86 26.91
N SER A 6 12.12 -17.00 27.62
CA SER A 6 10.92 -17.84 27.70
C SER A 6 9.92 -17.39 28.80
N THR A 7 10.29 -16.43 29.65
CA THR A 7 9.37 -15.85 30.63
C THR A 7 8.33 -14.95 29.94
N PRO A 8 7.12 -14.78 30.53
CA PRO A 8 6.09 -13.86 29.97
C PRO A 8 6.62 -12.44 29.74
N PHE A 9 7.53 -11.96 30.60
CA PHE A 9 8.17 -10.67 30.44
C PHE A 9 9.18 -10.65 29.28
N GLY A 10 9.96 -11.72 29.10
CA GLY A 10 10.90 -11.88 28.00
C GLY A 10 10.17 -11.93 26.64
N ILE A 11 9.05 -12.66 26.57
CA ILE A 11 8.21 -12.73 25.37
C ILE A 11 7.64 -11.34 25.02
N LEU A 12 7.13 -10.61 26.01
CA LEU A 12 6.64 -9.24 25.80
C LEU A 12 7.74 -8.32 25.25
N LEU A 13 8.96 -8.43 25.79
CA LEU A 13 10.10 -7.61 25.35
C LEU A 13 10.49 -7.94 23.89
N ILE A 14 10.44 -9.22 23.50
CA ILE A 14 10.70 -9.63 22.11
C ILE A 14 9.62 -9.04 21.17
N ILE A 15 8.35 -9.16 21.53
CA ILE A 15 7.25 -8.60 20.72
C ILE A 15 7.41 -7.09 20.56
N VAL A 16 7.69 -6.37 21.63
CA VAL A 16 7.92 -4.92 21.58
C VAL A 16 9.12 -4.58 20.68
N ALA A 17 10.21 -5.33 20.79
CA ALA A 17 11.38 -5.13 19.93
C ALA A 17 11.08 -5.38 18.46
N GLN A 18 10.29 -6.41 18.14
CA GLN A 18 9.85 -6.71 16.78
C GLN A 18 8.93 -5.60 16.24
N CYS A 19 7.97 -5.12 17.04
CA CYS A 19 7.13 -3.98 16.67
C CYS A 19 7.97 -2.74 16.36
N LEU A 20 8.93 -2.40 17.23
CA LEU A 20 9.81 -1.26 17.01
C LEU A 20 10.70 -1.44 15.78
N ALA A 21 11.14 -2.65 15.49
CA ALA A 21 11.93 -2.94 14.29
C ALA A 21 11.10 -2.72 13.01
N VAL A 22 9.85 -3.20 12.95
CA VAL A 22 8.95 -2.99 11.80
C VAL A 22 8.61 -1.50 11.64
N ILE A 23 8.24 -0.81 12.73
CA ILE A 23 7.98 0.63 12.71
C ILE A 23 9.22 1.38 12.23
N GLY A 24 10.39 1.08 12.78
CA GLY A 24 11.66 1.71 12.38
C GLY A 24 11.98 1.48 10.91
N PHE A 25 11.79 0.26 10.40
CA PHE A 25 11.99 -0.06 9.00
C PHE A 25 11.05 0.75 8.09
N VAL A 26 9.75 0.79 8.39
CA VAL A 26 8.76 1.53 7.60
C VAL A 26 9.04 3.03 7.63
N MET A 27 9.36 3.60 8.81
CA MET A 27 9.68 5.03 8.95
C MET A 27 10.98 5.42 8.23
N ILE A 28 12.01 4.59 8.28
CA ILE A 28 13.25 4.82 7.54
C ILE A 28 12.96 4.72 6.02
N SER A 29 12.23 3.71 5.61
CA SER A 29 11.82 3.55 4.21
C SER A 29 11.03 4.74 3.71
N LEU A 30 10.14 5.32 4.51
CA LEU A 30 9.37 6.51 4.19
C LEU A 30 10.28 7.69 3.79
N LEU A 31 11.38 7.93 4.51
CA LEU A 31 12.34 9.00 4.16
C LEU A 31 12.96 8.78 2.79
N PHE A 32 13.32 7.52 2.47
CA PHE A 32 13.86 7.16 1.16
C PHE A 32 12.82 7.21 0.05
N LEU A 33 11.57 6.84 0.33
CA LEU A 33 10.46 6.92 -0.63
C LEU A 33 10.19 8.37 -1.05
N VAL A 34 10.06 9.28 -0.08
CA VAL A 34 9.86 10.72 -0.35
C VAL A 34 11.04 11.30 -1.16
N TYR A 35 12.27 10.93 -0.79
CA TYR A 35 13.46 11.34 -1.54
C TYR A 35 13.47 10.77 -2.96
N GLY A 36 13.19 9.46 -3.11
CA GLY A 36 13.16 8.75 -4.39
C GLY A 36 12.11 9.33 -5.34
N ASP A 37 10.88 9.56 -4.85
CA ASP A 37 9.80 10.17 -5.64
C ASP A 37 10.23 11.50 -6.25
N ARG A 38 10.82 12.39 -5.44
CA ARG A 38 11.33 13.69 -5.90
C ARG A 38 12.48 13.58 -6.89
N LYS A 39 13.39 12.61 -6.71
CA LYS A 39 14.52 12.39 -7.62
C LYS A 39 14.08 11.83 -8.96
N ILE A 40 13.21 10.81 -8.95
CA ILE A 40 12.68 10.17 -10.16
C ILE A 40 11.89 11.19 -10.97
N TRP A 41 10.98 11.92 -10.31
CA TRP A 41 10.19 12.95 -10.98
C TRP A 41 11.05 14.07 -11.59
N ALA A 42 12.06 14.54 -10.85
CA ALA A 42 12.98 15.55 -11.35
C ALA A 42 13.79 15.04 -12.57
N ALA A 43 14.24 13.78 -12.54
CA ALA A 43 14.97 13.18 -13.65
C ALA A 43 14.12 13.10 -14.92
N VAL A 44 12.86 12.69 -14.84
CA VAL A 44 11.93 12.66 -15.97
C VAL A 44 11.66 14.06 -16.53
N GLN A 45 11.59 15.06 -15.67
CA GLN A 45 11.40 16.47 -16.05
C GLN A 45 12.72 17.18 -16.47
N MET A 46 13.83 16.46 -16.60
CA MET A 46 15.15 16.99 -16.94
C MET A 46 15.65 18.11 -16.01
N ARG A 47 15.27 18.05 -14.72
CA ARG A 47 15.71 19.00 -13.69
C ARG A 47 16.42 18.28 -12.53
N LYS A 48 17.20 19.04 -11.77
CA LYS A 48 17.87 18.49 -10.57
C LYS A 48 16.84 18.41 -9.42
N GLY A 49 16.67 17.20 -8.86
CA GLY A 49 15.99 17.00 -7.60
C GLY A 49 16.82 17.49 -6.41
N PRO A 50 16.39 17.20 -5.15
CA PRO A 50 17.13 17.58 -3.96
C PRO A 50 18.59 17.14 -4.03
N ASN A 51 19.55 18.07 -3.87
CA ASN A 51 20.98 17.78 -3.99
C ASN A 51 21.86 18.54 -3.01
N VAL A 52 21.31 19.46 -2.21
CA VAL A 52 22.10 20.40 -1.37
C VAL A 52 22.21 19.90 0.07
N VAL A 53 21.12 19.40 0.66
CA VAL A 53 21.08 19.01 2.07
C VAL A 53 21.64 17.59 2.25
N GLY A 54 22.86 17.48 2.74
CA GLY A 54 23.60 16.21 2.88
C GLY A 54 24.15 15.71 1.55
N ALA A 55 24.82 14.53 1.59
CA ALA A 55 25.37 13.91 0.39
C ALA A 55 24.24 13.60 -0.60
N PHE A 56 24.31 14.13 -1.82
CA PHE A 56 23.31 13.95 -2.88
C PHE A 56 21.87 14.40 -2.52
N GLY A 57 21.69 15.16 -1.42
CA GLY A 57 20.37 15.58 -0.94
C GLY A 57 19.63 14.55 -0.09
N LEU A 58 20.28 13.49 0.40
CA LEU A 58 19.67 12.42 1.19
C LEU A 58 18.99 12.91 2.48
N LEU A 59 19.54 13.94 3.11
CA LEU A 59 19.00 14.49 4.34
C LEU A 59 17.83 15.47 4.12
N GLN A 60 17.42 15.72 2.87
CA GLN A 60 16.33 16.65 2.58
C GLN A 60 15.00 16.18 3.20
N SER A 61 14.69 14.90 3.12
CA SER A 61 13.45 14.35 3.71
C SER A 61 13.43 14.49 5.23
N VAL A 62 14.59 14.36 5.89
CA VAL A 62 14.72 14.57 7.33
C VAL A 62 14.52 16.05 7.68
N ALA A 63 15.13 16.95 6.91
CA ALA A 63 14.96 18.40 7.12
C ALA A 63 13.49 18.83 6.93
N ASP A 64 12.82 18.26 5.93
CA ASP A 64 11.40 18.52 5.69
C ASP A 64 10.51 17.98 6.83
N ALA A 65 10.80 16.78 7.35
CA ALA A 65 10.09 16.23 8.51
C ALA A 65 10.29 17.11 9.76
N LEU A 66 11.53 17.50 10.06
CA LEU A 66 11.83 18.39 11.18
C LEU A 66 11.13 19.74 11.06
N LYS A 67 11.07 20.32 9.86
CA LYS A 67 10.32 21.55 9.60
C LYS A 67 8.85 21.42 10.01
N TYR A 68 8.20 20.32 9.68
CA TYR A 68 6.81 20.08 10.05
C TYR A 68 6.61 19.86 11.55
N VAL A 69 7.56 19.23 12.22
CA VAL A 69 7.49 19.01 13.70
C VAL A 69 7.63 20.33 14.47
N VAL A 70 8.53 21.22 14.02
CA VAL A 70 8.79 22.51 14.70
C VAL A 70 7.74 23.57 14.35
N LYS A 71 7.04 23.43 13.22
CA LYS A 71 6.04 24.40 12.77
C LYS A 71 4.82 24.40 13.71
N GLU A 72 4.23 25.57 13.93
CA GLU A 72 3.01 25.74 14.73
C GLU A 72 1.80 25.07 14.07
N VAL A 73 0.98 24.41 14.88
CA VAL A 73 -0.29 23.81 14.44
C VAL A 73 -1.38 24.88 14.44
N VAL A 74 -1.92 25.18 13.26
CA VAL A 74 -3.03 26.12 13.11
C VAL A 74 -4.32 25.32 12.96
N VAL A 75 -5.29 25.61 13.84
CA VAL A 75 -6.61 24.99 13.82
C VAL A 75 -7.65 26.05 13.46
N PRO A 76 -8.47 25.85 12.40
CA PRO A 76 -9.53 26.78 12.03
C PRO A 76 -10.51 27.02 13.18
N ALA A 77 -11.02 28.24 13.31
CA ALA A 77 -11.91 28.62 14.42
C ALA A 77 -13.23 27.82 14.45
N GLY A 78 -13.71 27.38 13.28
CA GLY A 78 -14.93 26.59 13.15
C GLY A 78 -14.73 25.08 13.15
N ALA A 79 -13.48 24.60 13.29
CA ALA A 79 -13.18 23.18 13.24
C ALA A 79 -13.57 22.44 14.54
N ASP A 80 -14.02 21.18 14.38
CA ASP A 80 -14.18 20.26 15.51
C ASP A 80 -12.82 19.73 15.96
N LYS A 81 -12.26 20.33 17.02
CA LYS A 81 -10.89 20.06 17.46
C LYS A 81 -10.59 18.58 17.74
N PRO A 82 -11.40 17.83 18.53
CA PRO A 82 -11.14 16.42 18.79
C PRO A 82 -11.03 15.59 17.50
N VAL A 83 -11.98 15.72 16.59
CA VAL A 83 -12.02 14.98 15.34
C VAL A 83 -10.90 15.45 14.38
N PHE A 84 -10.59 16.75 14.38
CA PHE A 84 -9.51 17.34 13.58
C PHE A 84 -8.14 16.73 13.90
N PHE A 85 -7.84 16.47 15.18
CA PHE A 85 -6.62 15.78 15.58
C PHE A 85 -6.68 14.27 15.39
N LEU A 86 -7.85 13.65 15.64
CA LEU A 86 -8.02 12.21 15.53
C LEU A 86 -7.89 11.70 14.08
N ALA A 87 -8.36 12.45 13.10
CA ALA A 87 -8.40 12.04 11.70
C ALA A 87 -7.01 11.70 11.11
N PRO A 88 -6.00 12.59 11.16
CA PRO A 88 -4.65 12.27 10.65
C PRO A 88 -3.96 11.18 11.47
N MET A 89 -4.22 11.13 12.79
CA MET A 89 -3.70 10.05 13.63
C MET A 89 -4.28 8.70 13.25
N ALA A 90 -5.59 8.64 12.97
CA ALA A 90 -6.25 7.40 12.54
C ALA A 90 -5.68 6.91 11.20
N SER A 91 -5.57 7.77 10.18
CA SER A 91 -4.98 7.39 8.88
C SER A 91 -3.56 6.86 9.06
N PHE A 92 -2.70 7.56 9.78
CA PHE A 92 -1.32 7.13 10.00
C PHE A 92 -1.22 5.81 10.76
N VAL A 93 -1.97 5.67 11.87
CA VAL A 93 -1.92 4.47 12.71
C VAL A 93 -2.46 3.25 11.95
N LEU A 94 -3.55 3.40 11.19
CA LEU A 94 -4.11 2.32 10.39
C LEU A 94 -3.14 1.88 9.28
N ALA A 95 -2.53 2.82 8.56
CA ALA A 95 -1.51 2.51 7.58
C ALA A 95 -0.33 1.73 8.19
N MET A 96 0.10 2.09 9.42
CA MET A 96 1.17 1.37 10.13
C MET A 96 0.77 -0.02 10.60
N ILE A 97 -0.44 -0.20 11.12
CA ILE A 97 -0.96 -1.48 11.63
C ILE A 97 -1.05 -2.53 10.52
N ALA A 98 -1.34 -2.13 9.28
CA ALA A 98 -1.39 -3.04 8.14
C ALA A 98 -0.07 -3.80 7.91
N TRP A 99 1.06 -3.22 8.29
CA TRP A 99 2.40 -3.85 8.16
C TRP A 99 2.65 -5.02 9.11
N ALA A 100 1.82 -5.21 10.13
CA ALA A 100 2.00 -6.27 11.11
C ALA A 100 1.94 -7.69 10.51
N VAL A 101 1.23 -7.87 9.41
CA VAL A 101 1.03 -9.17 8.74
C VAL A 101 1.83 -9.35 7.45
N ILE A 102 2.65 -8.37 7.08
CA ILE A 102 3.47 -8.42 5.86
C ILE A 102 4.76 -9.20 6.13
N PRO A 103 4.98 -10.36 5.50
CA PRO A 103 6.19 -11.12 5.64
C PRO A 103 7.31 -10.55 4.74
N PHE A 104 8.48 -10.36 5.32
CA PHE A 104 9.68 -9.93 4.59
C PHE A 104 10.54 -11.10 4.10
N ALA A 105 10.49 -12.23 4.81
CA ALA A 105 11.11 -13.49 4.46
C ALA A 105 10.30 -14.64 5.05
N ASP A 106 10.64 -15.87 4.74
CA ASP A 106 9.96 -17.03 5.33
C ASP A 106 10.09 -17.02 6.84
N GLY A 107 8.95 -16.99 7.54
CA GLY A 107 8.89 -16.87 9.01
C GLY A 107 9.23 -15.48 9.58
N TRP A 108 9.59 -14.49 8.77
CA TRP A 108 9.87 -13.13 9.21
C TRP A 108 8.61 -12.25 9.07
N VAL A 109 7.67 -12.44 9.95
CA VAL A 109 6.42 -11.68 10.06
C VAL A 109 6.17 -11.35 11.53
N LEU A 110 5.57 -10.20 11.82
CA LEU A 110 5.25 -9.82 13.20
C LEU A 110 4.06 -10.63 13.73
N ALA A 111 3.02 -10.78 12.91
CA ALA A 111 1.83 -11.57 13.23
C ALA A 111 1.51 -12.50 12.05
N ASP A 112 1.77 -13.81 12.23
CA ASP A 112 1.40 -14.81 11.23
C ASP A 112 -0.07 -15.19 11.40
N LEU A 113 -0.92 -14.62 10.55
CA LEU A 113 -2.35 -14.84 10.56
C LEU A 113 -2.76 -15.67 9.35
N ASN A 114 -3.55 -16.73 9.57
CA ASN A 114 -4.13 -17.52 8.48
C ASN A 114 -5.06 -16.69 7.57
N VAL A 115 -5.56 -15.57 8.07
CA VAL A 115 -6.46 -14.65 7.36
C VAL A 115 -5.82 -13.27 7.13
N ALA A 116 -4.51 -13.25 6.90
CA ALA A 116 -3.72 -12.03 6.78
C ALA A 116 -4.25 -11.06 5.72
N ILE A 117 -4.72 -11.58 4.58
CA ILE A 117 -5.35 -10.79 3.52
C ILE A 117 -6.58 -10.05 4.02
N LEU A 118 -7.49 -10.72 4.73
CA LEU A 118 -8.71 -10.10 5.27
C LEU A 118 -8.37 -9.03 6.30
N TYR A 119 -7.33 -9.25 7.09
CA TYR A 119 -6.84 -8.25 8.05
C TYR A 119 -6.37 -6.97 7.34
N VAL A 120 -5.55 -7.09 6.29
CA VAL A 120 -5.09 -5.92 5.52
C VAL A 120 -6.28 -5.17 4.92
N PHE A 121 -7.24 -5.87 4.32
CA PHE A 121 -8.45 -5.24 3.78
C PHE A 121 -9.28 -4.54 4.84
N ALA A 122 -9.49 -5.16 5.98
CA ALA A 122 -10.25 -4.54 7.08
C ALA A 122 -9.57 -3.25 7.55
N VAL A 123 -8.25 -3.24 7.63
CA VAL A 123 -7.48 -2.06 8.06
C VAL A 123 -7.49 -0.96 6.99
N SER A 124 -7.31 -1.31 5.69
CA SER A 124 -7.35 -0.34 4.60
C SER A 124 -8.74 0.30 4.46
N SER A 125 -9.81 -0.48 4.59
CA SER A 125 -11.18 0.05 4.59
C SER A 125 -11.42 1.06 5.72
N LEU A 126 -10.81 0.86 6.88
CA LEU A 126 -10.90 1.81 8.00
C LEU A 126 -10.10 3.11 7.74
N GLU A 127 -9.06 3.07 6.94
CA GLU A 127 -8.24 4.25 6.61
C GLU A 127 -9.08 5.35 5.91
N VAL A 128 -10.07 4.96 5.11
CA VAL A 128 -11.02 5.87 4.46
C VAL A 128 -11.74 6.78 5.44
N TYR A 129 -12.05 6.28 6.65
CA TYR A 129 -12.68 7.09 7.69
C TYR A 129 -11.79 8.24 8.17
N GLY A 130 -10.46 8.05 8.20
CA GLY A 130 -9.54 9.11 8.53
C GLY A 130 -9.64 10.30 7.55
N VAL A 131 -9.74 10.00 6.25
CA VAL A 131 -9.91 11.02 5.21
C VAL A 131 -11.27 11.73 5.32
N ILE A 132 -12.36 10.97 5.52
CA ILE A 132 -13.71 11.55 5.65
C ILE A 132 -13.79 12.45 6.89
N MET A 133 -13.32 11.96 8.03
CA MET A 133 -13.29 12.72 9.28
C MET A 133 -12.46 13.98 9.15
N GLY A 134 -11.32 13.91 8.45
CA GLY A 134 -10.44 15.06 8.23
C GLY A 134 -11.12 16.19 7.47
N GLY A 135 -11.79 15.85 6.37
CA GLY A 135 -12.56 16.83 5.59
C GLY A 135 -13.77 17.39 6.34
N TRP A 136 -14.48 16.54 7.08
CA TRP A 136 -15.66 16.97 7.85
C TRP A 136 -15.26 17.86 9.04
N ALA A 137 -14.22 17.49 9.79
CA ALA A 137 -13.76 18.23 10.97
C ALA A 137 -13.23 19.63 10.64
N SER A 138 -12.74 19.84 9.42
CA SER A 138 -12.24 21.13 8.94
C SER A 138 -13.31 22.20 8.81
N ASN A 139 -14.60 21.80 8.76
CA ASN A 139 -15.76 22.70 8.61
C ASN A 139 -15.60 23.71 7.46
N SER A 140 -15.02 23.29 6.36
CA SER A 140 -14.77 24.09 5.14
C SER A 140 -15.30 23.33 3.91
N LYS A 141 -15.78 24.09 2.91
CA LYS A 141 -16.42 23.49 1.72
C LYS A 141 -15.47 22.66 0.87
N TYR A 142 -14.25 23.13 0.66
CA TYR A 142 -13.26 22.45 -0.17
C TYR A 142 -12.75 21.14 0.47
N PRO A 143 -12.33 21.10 1.75
CA PRO A 143 -11.97 19.87 2.43
C PRO A 143 -13.11 18.85 2.45
N PHE A 144 -14.33 19.27 2.71
CA PHE A 144 -15.49 18.37 2.73
C PHE A 144 -15.74 17.73 1.36
N LEU A 145 -15.74 18.50 0.28
CA LEU A 145 -15.89 17.97 -1.08
C LEU A 145 -14.71 17.08 -1.49
N GLY A 146 -13.50 17.47 -1.12
CA GLY A 146 -12.28 16.68 -1.36
C GLY A 146 -12.32 15.32 -0.68
N SER A 147 -12.72 15.29 0.59
CA SER A 147 -12.82 14.03 1.34
C SER A 147 -13.88 13.09 0.80
N LEU A 148 -15.05 13.60 0.38
CA LEU A 148 -16.08 12.77 -0.25
C LEU A 148 -15.63 12.20 -1.60
N ARG A 149 -14.91 12.98 -2.41
CA ARG A 149 -14.35 12.50 -3.68
C ARG A 149 -13.30 11.41 -3.43
N SER A 150 -12.40 11.62 -2.46
CA SER A 150 -11.38 10.63 -2.08
C SER A 150 -12.01 9.33 -1.59
N ALA A 151 -12.95 9.42 -0.66
CA ALA A 151 -13.64 8.25 -0.13
C ALA A 151 -14.39 7.46 -1.21
N ALA A 152 -15.10 8.14 -2.09
CA ALA A 152 -15.80 7.48 -3.21
C ALA A 152 -14.83 6.79 -4.17
N GLN A 153 -13.66 7.38 -4.41
CA GLN A 153 -12.60 6.79 -5.21
C GLN A 153 -12.04 5.54 -4.54
N MET A 154 -11.55 5.63 -3.30
CA MET A 154 -10.97 4.53 -2.54
C MET A 154 -11.92 3.34 -2.47
N ILE A 155 -13.17 3.54 -2.02
CA ILE A 155 -14.18 2.47 -1.92
C ILE A 155 -14.45 1.81 -3.29
N SER A 156 -14.50 2.59 -4.38
CA SER A 156 -14.79 2.05 -5.71
C SER A 156 -13.67 1.14 -6.23
N TYR A 157 -12.42 1.48 -5.96
CA TYR A 157 -11.26 0.69 -6.41
C TYR A 157 -10.93 -0.46 -5.45
N GLU A 158 -11.24 -0.32 -4.17
CA GLU A 158 -11.11 -1.40 -3.18
C GLU A 158 -11.95 -2.64 -3.57
N VAL A 159 -13.16 -2.44 -4.10
CA VAL A 159 -13.99 -3.55 -4.61
C VAL A 159 -13.26 -4.31 -5.73
N SER A 160 -12.64 -3.61 -6.66
CA SER A 160 -11.90 -4.23 -7.77
C SER A 160 -10.65 -4.96 -7.29
N ILE A 161 -9.90 -4.36 -6.36
CA ILE A 161 -8.73 -4.99 -5.72
C ILE A 161 -9.15 -6.26 -5.00
N GLY A 162 -10.24 -6.22 -4.25
CA GLY A 162 -10.79 -7.39 -3.55
C GLY A 162 -11.09 -8.56 -4.49
N LEU A 163 -11.75 -8.31 -5.62
CA LEU A 163 -12.03 -9.33 -6.62
C LEU A 163 -10.75 -9.91 -7.25
N ILE A 164 -9.76 -9.07 -7.55
CA ILE A 164 -8.48 -9.52 -8.09
C ILE A 164 -7.77 -10.45 -7.10
N ILE A 165 -7.76 -10.09 -5.83
CA ILE A 165 -7.15 -10.90 -4.78
C ILE A 165 -7.90 -12.21 -4.56
N ILE A 166 -9.24 -12.21 -4.67
CA ILE A 166 -10.02 -13.46 -4.65
C ILE A 166 -9.54 -14.42 -5.74
N GLY A 167 -9.20 -13.91 -6.94
CA GLY A 167 -8.60 -14.73 -7.99
C GLY A 167 -7.28 -15.39 -7.56
N VAL A 168 -6.40 -14.66 -6.90
CA VAL A 168 -5.14 -15.21 -6.36
C VAL A 168 -5.40 -16.22 -5.24
N VAL A 169 -6.34 -15.92 -4.33
CA VAL A 169 -6.74 -16.84 -3.25
C VAL A 169 -7.30 -18.15 -3.79
N ILE A 170 -8.13 -18.11 -4.83
CA ILE A 170 -8.63 -19.33 -5.50
C ILE A 170 -7.47 -20.15 -6.08
N SER A 171 -6.47 -19.51 -6.67
CA SER A 171 -5.31 -20.19 -7.23
C SER A 171 -4.43 -20.86 -6.17
N THR A 172 -4.33 -20.26 -4.99
CA THR A 172 -3.49 -20.75 -3.88
C THR A 172 -4.24 -21.69 -2.93
N GLY A 173 -5.54 -21.40 -2.67
CA GLY A 173 -6.33 -22.10 -1.65
C GLY A 173 -6.04 -21.63 -0.22
N SER A 174 -5.38 -20.48 0.00
CA SER A 174 -5.06 -19.93 1.32
C SER A 174 -5.21 -18.41 1.35
N LEU A 175 -5.54 -17.87 2.54
CA LEU A 175 -5.61 -16.45 2.82
C LEU A 175 -4.33 -15.92 3.51
N SER A 176 -3.34 -16.78 3.76
CA SER A 176 -2.05 -16.42 4.34
C SER A 176 -1.09 -15.94 3.26
N PHE A 177 -0.39 -14.82 3.50
CA PHE A 177 0.65 -14.35 2.58
C PHE A 177 1.82 -15.32 2.46
N GLY A 178 2.17 -16.01 3.56
CA GLY A 178 3.23 -17.02 3.54
C GLY A 178 2.94 -18.15 2.55
N ASP A 179 1.72 -18.67 2.59
CA ASP A 179 1.31 -19.76 1.71
C ASP A 179 1.20 -19.31 0.24
N ILE A 180 0.74 -18.07 0.00
CA ILE A 180 0.68 -17.51 -1.35
C ILE A 180 2.07 -17.43 -1.98
N VAL A 181 3.06 -16.99 -1.21
CA VAL A 181 4.45 -16.91 -1.70
C VAL A 181 5.03 -18.31 -1.92
N ARG A 182 4.84 -19.24 -0.97
CA ARG A 182 5.31 -20.64 -1.12
C ARG A 182 4.64 -21.36 -2.30
N ALA A 183 3.38 -21.05 -2.61
CA ALA A 183 2.69 -21.62 -3.77
C ALA A 183 3.22 -21.10 -5.11
N GLN A 184 3.97 -19.99 -5.11
CA GLN A 184 4.65 -19.45 -6.29
C GLN A 184 6.06 -20.01 -6.46
N ASP A 185 6.57 -20.79 -5.49
CA ASP A 185 7.86 -21.46 -5.59
C ASP A 185 7.77 -22.63 -6.58
N GLY A 186 8.55 -22.57 -7.65
CA GLY A 186 8.55 -23.57 -8.70
C GLY A 186 9.86 -23.59 -9.47
N ASP A 187 10.10 -24.67 -10.20
CA ASP A 187 11.34 -24.99 -10.90
C ASP A 187 11.78 -23.93 -11.93
N TYR A 188 10.83 -23.14 -12.45
CA TYR A 188 11.10 -22.12 -13.48
C TYR A 188 11.38 -20.73 -12.89
N GLY A 189 11.53 -20.57 -11.55
CA GLY A 189 11.81 -19.31 -10.88
C GLY A 189 10.81 -18.22 -11.28
N PHE A 190 11.28 -17.12 -11.86
CA PHE A 190 10.45 -15.97 -12.24
C PHE A 190 9.18 -16.33 -13.07
N PHE A 191 9.23 -17.34 -13.92
CA PHE A 191 8.10 -17.77 -14.76
C PHE A 191 7.09 -18.66 -14.02
N SER A 192 7.40 -19.17 -12.84
CA SER A 192 6.46 -19.90 -11.98
C SER A 192 5.53 -19.00 -11.20
N TRP A 193 5.83 -17.72 -11.11
CA TRP A 193 5.09 -16.76 -10.31
C TRP A 193 3.72 -16.42 -10.91
N TYR A 194 2.82 -15.94 -10.08
CA TYR A 194 1.43 -15.66 -10.45
C TYR A 194 1.25 -14.47 -11.40
N TRP A 195 2.30 -13.66 -11.65
CA TRP A 195 2.21 -12.59 -12.63
C TRP A 195 1.89 -13.11 -14.04
N LEU A 196 2.38 -14.28 -14.41
CA LEU A 196 2.16 -14.85 -15.74
C LEU A 196 0.72 -15.34 -15.95
N PRO A 197 0.16 -16.25 -15.11
CA PRO A 197 -1.22 -16.68 -15.26
C PRO A 197 -2.24 -15.57 -15.00
N HIS A 198 -1.93 -14.57 -14.16
CA HIS A 198 -2.82 -13.45 -13.84
C HIS A 198 -2.42 -12.13 -14.53
N LEU A 199 -1.71 -12.18 -15.66
CA LEU A 199 -1.14 -10.99 -16.32
C LEU A 199 -2.13 -9.82 -16.48
N PRO A 200 -3.40 -10.00 -16.93
CA PRO A 200 -4.34 -8.90 -17.02
C PRO A 200 -4.67 -8.29 -15.65
N MET A 201 -4.73 -9.12 -14.61
CA MET A 201 -5.06 -8.70 -13.27
C MET A 201 -3.92 -7.98 -12.56
N VAL A 202 -2.67 -8.31 -12.89
CA VAL A 202 -1.50 -7.55 -12.42
C VAL A 202 -1.59 -6.08 -12.86
N ALA A 203 -1.93 -5.85 -14.12
CA ALA A 203 -2.11 -4.49 -14.64
C ALA A 203 -3.29 -3.78 -13.97
N LEU A 204 -4.44 -4.45 -13.84
CA LEU A 204 -5.60 -3.90 -13.15
C LEU A 204 -5.32 -3.61 -11.68
N PHE A 205 -4.63 -4.53 -10.98
CA PHE A 205 -4.25 -4.35 -9.58
C PHE A 205 -3.36 -3.12 -9.39
N PHE A 206 -2.34 -2.98 -10.25
CA PHE A 206 -1.43 -1.85 -10.17
C PHE A 206 -2.12 -0.50 -10.43
N ILE A 207 -3.03 -0.44 -11.41
CA ILE A 207 -3.82 0.77 -11.69
C ILE A 207 -4.80 1.05 -10.54
N SER A 208 -5.43 0.02 -9.97
CA SER A 208 -6.31 0.17 -8.83
C SER A 208 -5.56 0.63 -7.58
N ALA A 209 -4.33 0.13 -7.37
CA ALA A 209 -3.47 0.57 -6.27
C ALA A 209 -3.06 2.06 -6.39
N LEU A 210 -2.82 2.56 -7.61
CA LEU A 210 -2.62 4.00 -7.86
C LEU A 210 -3.86 4.82 -7.51
N ALA A 211 -5.06 4.31 -7.82
CA ALA A 211 -6.31 4.98 -7.52
C ALA A 211 -6.63 4.92 -6.01
N GLU A 212 -6.36 3.80 -5.34
CA GLU A 212 -6.54 3.63 -3.90
C GLU A 212 -5.68 4.60 -3.09
N THR A 213 -4.45 4.83 -3.53
CA THR A 213 -3.49 5.73 -2.87
C THR A 213 -3.60 7.18 -3.35
N ASN A 214 -4.67 7.57 -4.04
CA ASN A 214 -4.90 8.92 -4.56
C ASN A 214 -3.71 9.52 -5.34
N ARG A 215 -2.94 8.68 -6.06
CA ARG A 215 -1.76 9.14 -6.80
C ARG A 215 -2.07 9.42 -8.27
N PRO A 216 -1.36 10.36 -8.90
CA PRO A 216 -1.51 10.59 -10.34
C PRO A 216 -1.39 9.29 -11.14
N PRO A 217 -2.24 9.07 -12.14
CA PRO A 217 -3.16 10.03 -12.78
C PRO A 217 -4.51 10.25 -12.06
N PHE A 218 -4.71 9.67 -10.90
CA PHE A 218 -5.98 9.63 -10.15
C PHE A 218 -5.98 10.54 -8.91
N ASP A 219 -5.11 11.53 -8.87
CA ASP A 219 -4.96 12.54 -7.82
C ASP A 219 -6.06 13.62 -7.93
N LEU A 220 -7.31 13.19 -7.79
CA LEU A 220 -8.48 14.07 -7.92
C LEU A 220 -8.87 14.77 -6.61
N PRO A 221 -8.65 14.17 -5.44
CA PRO A 221 -8.90 14.84 -4.18
C PRO A 221 -7.97 16.02 -3.93
N GLU A 222 -6.72 15.95 -4.41
CA GLU A 222 -5.68 16.97 -4.26
C GLU A 222 -5.54 17.90 -5.47
N ALA A 223 -6.47 17.84 -6.44
CA ALA A 223 -6.38 18.64 -7.64
C ALA A 223 -6.33 20.14 -7.34
N GLU A 224 -5.13 20.74 -7.37
CA GLU A 224 -4.89 22.15 -7.05
C GLU A 224 -5.78 23.12 -7.84
N SER A 225 -6.09 22.77 -9.09
CA SER A 225 -6.93 23.59 -9.96
C SER A 225 -8.41 23.56 -9.60
N GLU A 226 -8.90 22.55 -8.86
CA GLU A 226 -10.30 22.36 -8.52
C GLU A 226 -10.58 22.56 -7.03
N LEU A 227 -9.77 21.98 -6.15
CA LEU A 227 -10.01 21.85 -4.71
C LEU A 227 -8.85 22.36 -3.85
N VAL A 228 -7.87 23.05 -4.41
CA VAL A 228 -6.66 23.60 -3.76
C VAL A 228 -5.72 22.49 -3.25
N ALA A 229 -6.07 21.80 -2.17
CA ALA A 229 -5.35 20.62 -1.66
C ALA A 229 -6.34 19.62 -1.01
N GLY A 230 -7.58 19.60 -1.48
CA GLY A 230 -8.61 18.67 -1.05
C GLY A 230 -8.86 18.66 0.44
N TYR A 231 -8.90 17.46 1.04
CA TYR A 231 -9.17 17.30 2.47
C TYR A 231 -8.03 17.80 3.38
N GLN A 232 -6.84 18.01 2.83
CA GLN A 232 -5.66 18.46 3.57
C GLN A 232 -5.51 19.98 3.64
N VAL A 233 -6.37 20.76 2.98
CA VAL A 233 -6.25 22.23 2.84
C VAL A 233 -6.06 22.97 4.17
N GLU A 234 -6.82 22.58 5.20
CA GLU A 234 -6.81 23.24 6.50
C GLU A 234 -5.75 22.66 7.45
N TYR A 235 -5.09 21.58 7.06
CA TYR A 235 -4.10 20.92 7.91
C TYR A 235 -2.72 21.55 7.75
N SER A 236 -2.02 21.72 8.87
CA SER A 236 -0.67 22.28 8.93
C SER A 236 0.22 21.50 9.89
N SER A 237 1.53 21.74 9.84
CA SER A 237 2.47 21.18 10.81
C SER A 237 2.46 19.65 10.88
N THR A 238 2.56 19.10 12.07
CA THR A 238 2.59 17.64 12.32
C THR A 238 1.34 16.92 11.80
N MET A 239 0.15 17.56 11.84
CA MET A 239 -1.08 16.94 11.38
C MET A 239 -1.07 16.70 9.86
N PHE A 240 -0.56 17.64 9.08
CA PHE A 240 -0.33 17.48 7.66
C PHE A 240 0.72 16.38 7.37
N LEU A 241 1.81 16.36 8.18
CA LEU A 241 2.84 15.33 8.05
C LEU A 241 2.28 13.92 8.26
N LEU A 242 1.36 13.74 9.23
CA LEU A 242 0.74 12.42 9.49
C LEU A 242 -0.10 11.94 8.30
N PHE A 243 -0.89 12.80 7.66
CA PHE A 243 -1.62 12.42 6.44
C PHE A 243 -0.66 12.04 5.32
N MET A 244 0.32 12.89 5.01
CA MET A 244 1.31 12.58 3.99
C MET A 244 2.10 11.30 4.28
N ALA A 245 2.47 11.07 5.54
CA ALA A 245 3.15 9.86 5.94
C ALA A 245 2.26 8.63 5.75
N GLY A 246 0.99 8.70 6.14
CA GLY A 246 -0.01 7.64 5.92
C GLY A 246 -0.11 7.26 4.43
N GLU A 247 -0.27 8.24 3.54
CA GLU A 247 -0.33 8.00 2.10
C GLU A 247 0.93 7.30 1.54
N TYR A 248 2.12 7.75 1.91
CA TYR A 248 3.35 7.09 1.43
C TYR A 248 3.52 5.69 2.01
N ILE A 249 3.08 5.45 3.26
CA ILE A 249 3.08 4.13 3.88
C ILE A 249 2.09 3.20 3.16
N ALA A 250 0.91 3.71 2.78
CA ALA A 250 -0.08 2.99 1.98
C ALA A 250 0.46 2.64 0.58
N ILE A 251 1.15 3.56 -0.10
CA ILE A 251 1.83 3.27 -1.38
C ILE A 251 2.84 2.14 -1.22
N PHE A 252 3.65 2.20 -0.15
CA PHE A 252 4.65 1.19 0.12
C PHE A 252 4.02 -0.17 0.42
N LEU A 253 2.89 -0.18 1.13
CA LEU A 253 2.06 -1.37 1.36
C LEU A 253 1.54 -1.96 0.05
N MET A 254 1.02 -1.14 -0.88
CA MET A 254 0.56 -1.60 -2.19
C MET A 254 1.71 -2.18 -3.03
N CYS A 255 2.92 -1.62 -2.95
CA CYS A 255 4.10 -2.21 -3.57
C CYS A 255 4.46 -3.58 -2.95
N ALA A 256 4.32 -3.72 -1.63
CA ALA A 256 4.51 -4.99 -0.93
C ALA A 256 3.47 -6.03 -1.35
N LEU A 257 2.20 -5.66 -1.39
CA LEU A 257 1.11 -6.54 -1.83
C LEU A 257 1.29 -6.98 -3.29
N THR A 258 1.68 -6.08 -4.18
CA THR A 258 1.99 -6.43 -5.58
C THR A 258 3.10 -7.49 -5.64
N SER A 259 4.14 -7.32 -4.84
CA SER A 259 5.26 -8.27 -4.78
C SER A 259 4.85 -9.64 -4.23
N LEU A 260 4.06 -9.67 -3.14
CA LEU A 260 3.62 -10.91 -2.49
C LEU A 260 2.62 -11.70 -3.33
N LEU A 261 1.63 -11.01 -3.90
CA LEU A 261 0.52 -11.64 -4.61
C LEU A 261 0.93 -12.17 -5.99
N PHE A 262 1.82 -11.47 -6.70
CA PHE A 262 2.09 -11.77 -8.10
C PHE A 262 3.55 -12.07 -8.42
N PHE A 263 4.49 -11.55 -7.65
CA PHE A 263 5.92 -11.62 -7.98
C PHE A 263 6.74 -12.41 -6.96
N GLY A 264 6.12 -13.38 -6.30
CA GLY A 264 6.82 -14.34 -5.44
C GLY A 264 7.47 -13.74 -4.20
N GLY A 265 7.05 -12.54 -3.73
CA GLY A 265 7.51 -11.95 -2.47
C GLY A 265 9.04 -12.01 -2.28
N TRP A 266 9.48 -12.78 -1.30
CA TRP A 266 10.90 -12.97 -0.96
C TRP A 266 11.63 -14.02 -1.82
N LEU A 267 10.94 -14.72 -2.72
CA LEU A 267 11.57 -15.71 -3.61
C LEU A 267 12.54 -15.04 -4.58
N SER A 268 13.64 -15.73 -4.86
CA SER A 268 14.62 -15.29 -5.84
C SER A 268 14.07 -15.37 -7.27
N PRO A 269 14.28 -14.35 -8.12
CA PRO A 269 13.92 -14.42 -9.53
C PRO A 269 14.81 -15.36 -10.34
N ILE A 270 15.99 -15.70 -9.82
CA ILE A 270 16.98 -16.54 -10.49
C ILE A 270 17.09 -17.86 -9.74
N PRO A 271 16.79 -18.99 -10.38
CA PRO A 271 16.94 -20.30 -9.75
C PRO A 271 18.38 -20.53 -9.25
N GLY A 272 18.51 -21.04 -8.03
CA GLY A 272 19.81 -21.33 -7.42
C GLY A 272 20.40 -20.20 -6.55
N LEU A 273 19.79 -19.02 -6.49
CA LEU A 273 20.13 -18.02 -5.49
C LEU A 273 19.28 -18.18 -4.22
N PRO A 274 19.83 -17.88 -3.04
CA PRO A 274 19.08 -17.98 -1.81
C PRO A 274 17.94 -16.96 -1.76
N ASP A 275 16.80 -17.39 -1.26
CA ASP A 275 15.65 -16.53 -0.99
C ASP A 275 15.90 -15.64 0.22
N GLY A 276 15.18 -14.52 0.29
CA GLY A 276 15.31 -13.65 1.45
C GLY A 276 14.71 -12.26 1.30
N ALA A 277 14.74 -11.52 2.41
CA ALA A 277 14.18 -10.18 2.53
C ALA A 277 14.74 -9.17 1.51
N LEU A 278 15.97 -9.35 1.04
CA LEU A 278 16.57 -8.46 0.03
C LEU A 278 15.79 -8.49 -1.30
N TRP A 279 15.30 -9.65 -1.71
CA TRP A 279 14.48 -9.77 -2.92
C TRP A 279 13.13 -9.09 -2.74
N MET A 280 12.52 -9.25 -1.55
CA MET A 280 11.27 -8.56 -1.23
C MET A 280 11.43 -7.05 -1.30
N VAL A 281 12.42 -6.49 -0.61
CA VAL A 281 12.71 -5.05 -0.61
C VAL A 281 13.08 -4.55 -2.01
N GLY A 282 13.85 -5.32 -2.78
CA GLY A 282 14.21 -4.98 -4.15
C GLY A 282 13.01 -4.89 -5.08
N LYS A 283 12.06 -5.85 -4.99
CA LYS A 283 10.80 -5.82 -5.76
C LYS A 283 9.91 -4.66 -5.34
N MET A 284 9.78 -4.40 -4.04
CA MET A 284 9.04 -3.24 -3.53
C MET A 284 9.62 -1.92 -4.07
N ALA A 285 10.95 -1.77 -4.06
CA ALA A 285 11.62 -0.60 -4.62
C ALA A 285 11.40 -0.46 -6.13
N PHE A 286 11.36 -1.56 -6.86
CA PHE A 286 11.06 -1.58 -8.30
C PHE A 286 9.62 -1.11 -8.57
N PHE A 287 8.62 -1.62 -7.84
CA PHE A 287 7.24 -1.19 -8.00
C PHE A 287 7.06 0.27 -7.59
N PHE A 288 7.71 0.71 -6.52
CA PHE A 288 7.71 2.12 -6.15
C PHE A 288 8.32 3.01 -7.25
N PHE A 289 9.40 2.56 -7.88
CA PHE A 289 9.97 3.26 -9.04
C PHE A 289 8.93 3.42 -10.16
N ILE A 290 8.15 2.36 -10.47
CA ILE A 290 7.08 2.44 -11.49
C ILE A 290 5.98 3.41 -11.03
N PHE A 291 5.57 3.41 -9.76
CA PHE A 291 4.62 4.39 -9.21
C PHE A 291 5.09 5.83 -9.44
N ALA A 292 6.34 6.12 -9.11
CA ALA A 292 6.93 7.45 -9.31
C ALA A 292 7.03 7.83 -10.81
N MET A 293 7.34 6.87 -11.68
CA MET A 293 7.38 7.09 -13.14
C MET A 293 5.99 7.38 -13.70
N VAL A 294 4.95 6.66 -13.28
CA VAL A 294 3.57 6.91 -13.72
C VAL A 294 3.13 8.32 -13.35
N LYS A 295 3.44 8.76 -12.12
CA LYS A 295 3.20 10.13 -11.68
C LYS A 295 3.84 11.18 -12.58
N ALA A 296 5.03 10.89 -13.10
CA ALA A 296 5.79 11.83 -13.92
C ALA A 296 5.31 11.92 -15.38
N ILE A 297 4.73 10.84 -15.93
CA ILE A 297 4.44 10.69 -17.36
C ILE A 297 2.97 10.89 -17.67
N THR A 298 2.05 10.44 -16.79
CA THR A 298 0.63 10.37 -17.10
C THR A 298 -0.12 11.67 -16.80
N PRO A 299 -1.01 12.12 -17.72
CA PRO A 299 -1.91 13.24 -17.46
C PRO A 299 -3.02 12.83 -16.47
N ARG A 300 -3.59 13.81 -15.78
CA ARG A 300 -4.69 13.63 -14.85
C ARG A 300 -5.99 13.23 -15.55
N TYR A 301 -6.73 12.29 -14.96
CA TYR A 301 -8.10 11.96 -15.38
C TYR A 301 -9.10 12.91 -14.73
N ARG A 302 -10.30 12.96 -15.29
CA ARG A 302 -11.43 13.66 -14.72
C ARG A 302 -12.23 12.74 -13.80
N TYR A 303 -12.89 13.28 -12.77
CA TYR A 303 -13.59 12.48 -11.76
C TYR A 303 -14.64 11.52 -12.34
N ASP A 304 -15.45 12.03 -13.28
CA ASP A 304 -16.46 11.22 -13.99
C ASP A 304 -15.85 10.08 -14.81
N GLN A 305 -14.70 10.32 -15.44
CA GLN A 305 -13.96 9.29 -16.19
C GLN A 305 -13.41 8.22 -15.26
N LEU A 306 -12.83 8.63 -14.14
CA LEU A 306 -12.29 7.73 -13.13
C LEU A 306 -13.36 6.80 -12.59
N MET A 307 -14.50 7.34 -12.13
CA MET A 307 -15.61 6.56 -11.60
C MET A 307 -16.20 5.62 -12.68
N ARG A 308 -16.24 6.07 -13.93
CA ARG A 308 -16.70 5.24 -15.06
C ARG A 308 -15.77 4.06 -15.31
N ILE A 309 -14.45 4.26 -15.23
CA ILE A 309 -13.45 3.21 -15.40
C ILE A 309 -13.59 2.18 -14.28
N GLY A 310 -13.66 2.60 -13.01
CA GLY A 310 -13.81 1.71 -11.86
C GLY A 310 -15.04 0.80 -11.96
N TRP A 311 -16.21 1.42 -12.14
CA TRP A 311 -17.49 0.69 -12.11
C TRP A 311 -17.84 -0.04 -13.40
N LYS A 312 -17.50 0.53 -14.59
CA LYS A 312 -17.91 -0.06 -15.89
C LYS A 312 -16.85 -0.91 -16.56
N VAL A 313 -15.58 -0.79 -16.14
CA VAL A 313 -14.47 -1.54 -16.75
C VAL A 313 -13.83 -2.46 -15.73
N PHE A 314 -13.32 -1.94 -14.61
CA PHE A 314 -12.52 -2.73 -13.67
C PHE A 314 -13.36 -3.77 -12.94
N LEU A 315 -14.51 -3.38 -12.42
CA LEU A 315 -15.39 -4.31 -11.69
C LEU A 315 -15.88 -5.46 -12.58
N PRO A 316 -16.43 -5.26 -13.81
CA PRO A 316 -16.82 -6.37 -14.66
C PRO A 316 -15.64 -7.25 -15.10
N LEU A 317 -14.47 -6.65 -15.39
CA LEU A 317 -13.29 -7.43 -15.80
C LEU A 317 -12.74 -8.27 -14.65
N SER A 318 -12.63 -7.72 -13.44
CA SER A 318 -12.17 -8.46 -12.27
C SER A 318 -13.15 -9.58 -11.90
N LEU A 319 -14.47 -9.34 -11.98
CA LEU A 319 -15.49 -10.35 -11.74
C LEU A 319 -15.43 -11.49 -12.79
N ALA A 320 -15.33 -11.14 -14.07
CA ALA A 320 -15.16 -12.13 -15.15
C ALA A 320 -13.89 -12.97 -14.96
N TRP A 321 -12.81 -12.33 -14.51
CA TRP A 321 -11.55 -13.02 -14.23
C TRP A 321 -11.66 -14.02 -13.08
N VAL A 322 -12.35 -13.68 -12.00
CA VAL A 322 -12.62 -14.61 -10.89
C VAL A 322 -13.32 -15.87 -11.40
N VAL A 323 -14.33 -15.72 -12.26
CA VAL A 323 -15.03 -16.86 -12.86
C VAL A 323 -14.11 -17.71 -13.74
N ILE A 324 -13.26 -17.06 -14.54
CA ILE A 324 -12.28 -17.76 -15.40
C ILE A 324 -11.29 -18.54 -14.54
N VAL A 325 -10.72 -17.92 -13.51
CA VAL A 325 -9.75 -18.56 -12.61
C VAL A 325 -10.41 -19.73 -11.86
N ALA A 326 -11.63 -19.56 -11.34
CA ALA A 326 -12.36 -20.61 -10.67
C ALA A 326 -12.62 -21.82 -11.60
N PHE A 327 -12.97 -21.56 -12.87
CA PHE A 327 -13.14 -22.61 -13.87
C PHE A 327 -11.83 -23.38 -14.11
N PHE A 328 -10.71 -22.69 -14.36
CA PHE A 328 -9.43 -23.36 -14.60
C PHE A 328 -8.87 -24.07 -13.35
N ALA A 329 -9.10 -23.52 -12.17
CA ALA A 329 -8.69 -24.14 -10.91
C ALA A 329 -9.37 -25.51 -10.71
N GLN A 330 -10.63 -25.66 -11.14
CA GLN A 330 -11.37 -26.91 -11.05
C GLN A 330 -10.77 -28.01 -11.94
N PHE A 331 -10.07 -27.65 -13.01
CA PHE A 331 -9.36 -28.59 -13.89
C PHE A 331 -7.90 -28.85 -13.51
N GLY A 332 -7.50 -28.46 -12.31
CA GLY A 332 -6.14 -28.67 -11.79
C GLY A 332 -5.07 -27.71 -12.33
N ALA A 333 -5.45 -26.65 -13.02
CA ALA A 333 -4.56 -25.54 -13.32
C ALA A 333 -4.03 -24.97 -12.03
N PHE A 334 -2.94 -24.53 -11.75
CA PHE A 334 -2.37 -24.07 -10.47
C PHE A 334 -1.98 -25.19 -9.48
N GLY A 335 -1.55 -26.35 -10.02
CA GLY A 335 -0.93 -27.43 -9.24
C GLY A 335 -1.87 -28.20 -8.29
N GLY A 336 -3.19 -28.10 -8.49
CA GLY A 336 -4.16 -28.86 -7.71
C GLY A 336 -4.36 -28.38 -6.26
N ALA A 337 -3.86 -27.19 -5.90
CA ALA A 337 -4.06 -26.60 -4.59
C ALA A 337 -5.55 -26.40 -4.26
N TYR A 338 -6.33 -25.96 -5.26
CA TYR A 338 -7.78 -25.82 -5.14
C TYR A 338 -8.48 -27.16 -4.96
N ALA A 339 -8.06 -28.21 -5.67
CA ALA A 339 -8.63 -29.55 -5.55
C ALA A 339 -8.45 -30.11 -4.13
N ARG A 340 -7.33 -29.85 -3.47
CA ARG A 340 -7.08 -30.21 -2.07
C ARG A 340 -8.02 -29.47 -1.11
N TRP A 341 -8.25 -28.19 -1.35
CA TRP A 341 -9.16 -27.37 -0.51
C TRP A 341 -10.63 -27.74 -0.73
N ALA A 342 -11.04 -27.97 -1.97
CA ALA A 342 -12.44 -28.31 -2.34
C ALA A 342 -12.87 -29.72 -1.89
N VAL A 343 -11.92 -30.64 -1.71
CA VAL A 343 -12.18 -32.05 -1.30
C VAL A 343 -12.03 -32.24 0.23
N GLY A 344 -11.73 -31.18 0.99
CA GLY A 344 -11.71 -31.25 2.45
C GLY A 344 -10.57 -32.11 3.01
N GLY A 345 -9.37 -31.88 2.53
CA GLY A 345 -8.16 -32.50 3.07
C GLY A 345 -7.75 -31.94 4.40
#